data_cb9c657e42896676f8dbd3d2849bdafe
#
_entry.id   cb9c657e42896676f8dbd3d2849bdafe
#
_cell.length_a   1.000
_cell.length_b   1.000
_cell.length_c   1.000
_cell.angle_alpha   90.00
_cell.angle_beta   90.00
_cell.angle_gamma   90.00
#
_symmetry.space_group_name_H-M   'P 1'
#
loop_
_entity.id
_entity.type
_entity.pdbx_description
1 polymer ?
#
loop_
_entity_poly.entity_id
_entity_poly.type
_entity_poly.pdbx_seq_one_letter_code
_entity_poly.pdbx_strand_id
1 'polypeptide(L)'
;YAGIGYGGSCFPKDIKALIKTAKSNGYRMRILEAVEAVNEEQKSILFRKLDDYFKGDLKGKRIAMWGLAFKPETDDMREAPSLVLIDKLLASGCEVYVYDPVSMEETRRRLGDTLHYAKDIYDAVVDADALLLVTEWKEFRMPSWSAVKKLMATPLILDGRNIYDVKELEENGFVYHCIGLSLIHISEPTRRRGI
;
A
#
# COMPACT_ATOMS: atom_id res chain seq x y z
N TYR A 1 -7.51 -12.21 0.47
CA TYR A 1 -6.09 -12.05 0.78
C TYR A 1 -5.90 -10.93 1.80
N ALA A 2 -4.88 -11.04 2.67
CA ALA A 2 -4.49 -9.96 3.55
C ALA A 2 -4.07 -8.73 2.75
N GLY A 3 -4.37 -7.52 3.26
CA GLY A 3 -4.07 -6.28 2.57
C GLY A 3 -4.01 -5.10 3.52
N ILE A 4 -3.86 -3.91 2.98
CA ILE A 4 -3.65 -2.65 3.72
C ILE A 4 -4.95 -1.95 4.15
N GLY A 5 -6.00 -2.69 4.39
CA GLY A 5 -7.30 -2.16 4.76
C GLY A 5 -8.24 -1.98 3.57
N TYR A 6 -9.48 -1.65 3.88
CA TYR A 6 -10.53 -1.39 2.90
C TYR A 6 -10.81 0.11 2.76
N GLY A 7 -11.32 0.48 1.58
CA GLY A 7 -11.77 1.81 1.24
C GLY A 7 -13.02 1.77 0.37
N GLY A 8 -13.25 2.82 -0.39
CA GLY A 8 -14.38 2.97 -1.29
C GLY A 8 -15.55 3.72 -0.64
N SER A 9 -16.59 3.92 -1.44
CA SER A 9 -17.71 4.80 -1.07
C SER A 9 -18.82 4.14 -0.25
N CYS A 10 -19.02 2.83 -0.40
CA CYS A 10 -20.16 2.14 0.22
C CYS A 10 -19.80 1.55 1.58
N PHE A 11 -18.89 0.59 1.61
CA PHE A 11 -18.61 -0.19 2.82
C PHE A 11 -18.15 0.65 4.03
N PRO A 12 -17.18 1.58 3.94
CA PRO A 12 -16.81 2.42 5.06
C PRO A 12 -17.94 3.32 5.55
N LYS A 13 -18.67 3.92 4.60
CA LYS A 13 -19.80 4.79 4.92
C LYS A 13 -20.91 4.03 5.66
N ASP A 14 -21.26 2.83 5.20
CA ASP A 14 -22.37 2.06 5.75
C ASP A 14 -22.02 1.53 7.16
N ILE A 15 -20.79 1.09 7.40
CA ILE A 15 -20.32 0.72 8.74
C ILE A 15 -20.37 1.93 9.69
N LYS A 16 -19.83 3.07 9.29
CA LYS A 16 -19.84 4.30 10.09
C LYS A 16 -21.27 4.78 10.39
N ALA A 17 -22.16 4.70 9.41
CA ALA A 17 -23.58 5.05 9.58
C ALA A 17 -24.28 4.10 10.58
N LEU A 18 -24.05 2.80 10.47
CA LEU A 18 -24.64 1.79 11.37
C LEU A 18 -24.16 1.96 12.81
N ILE A 19 -22.86 2.19 13.02
CA ILE A 19 -22.28 2.48 14.35
C ILE A 19 -22.94 3.75 14.94
N LYS A 20 -23.07 4.83 14.13
CA LYS A 20 -23.70 6.07 14.55
C LYS A 20 -25.15 5.90 14.93
N THR A 21 -25.93 5.19 14.10
CA THR A 21 -27.35 4.91 14.35
C THR A 21 -27.53 4.09 15.61
N ALA A 22 -26.75 3.03 15.83
CA ALA A 22 -26.80 2.22 17.02
C ALA A 22 -26.51 3.06 18.28
N LYS A 23 -25.46 3.89 18.24
CA LYS A 23 -25.09 4.78 19.33
C LYS A 23 -26.19 5.78 19.68
N SER A 24 -26.86 6.34 18.66
CA SER A 24 -28.01 7.26 18.88
C SER A 24 -29.22 6.57 19.54
N ASN A 25 -29.32 5.24 19.45
CA ASN A 25 -30.36 4.42 20.09
C ASN A 25 -29.86 3.73 21.37
N GLY A 26 -28.76 4.19 21.95
CA GLY A 26 -28.23 3.66 23.22
C GLY A 26 -27.55 2.28 23.11
N TYR A 27 -27.28 1.80 21.90
CA TYR A 27 -26.62 0.53 21.67
C TYR A 27 -25.19 0.69 21.16
N ARG A 28 -24.24 -0.07 21.72
CA ARG A 28 -22.85 -0.02 21.33
C ARG A 28 -22.46 -1.23 20.48
N MET A 29 -22.11 -1.00 19.21
CA MET A 29 -21.68 -2.04 18.26
C MET A 29 -20.17 -2.30 18.37
N ARG A 30 -19.73 -2.92 19.45
CA ARG A 30 -18.29 -3.13 19.78
C ARG A 30 -17.49 -3.80 18.68
N ILE A 31 -18.05 -4.77 17.97
CA ILE A 31 -17.35 -5.48 16.88
C ILE A 31 -17.12 -4.54 15.72
N LEU A 32 -18.10 -3.75 15.29
CA LEU A 32 -17.95 -2.82 14.19
C LEU A 32 -17.00 -1.66 14.55
N GLU A 33 -17.06 -1.17 15.79
CA GLU A 33 -16.09 -0.18 16.28
C GLU A 33 -14.65 -0.73 16.23
N ALA A 34 -14.45 -2.00 16.62
CA ALA A 34 -13.14 -2.64 16.52
C ALA A 34 -12.70 -2.85 15.08
N VAL A 35 -13.60 -3.21 14.17
CA VAL A 35 -13.30 -3.35 12.72
C VAL A 35 -12.83 -2.02 12.14
N GLU A 36 -13.51 -0.91 12.44
CA GLU A 36 -13.08 0.42 11.98
C GLU A 36 -11.70 0.80 12.53
N ALA A 37 -11.47 0.59 13.84
CA ALA A 37 -10.17 0.89 14.45
C ALA A 37 -9.04 0.09 13.80
N VAL A 38 -9.21 -1.21 13.60
CA VAL A 38 -8.23 -2.08 12.93
C VAL A 38 -8.01 -1.65 11.47
N ASN A 39 -9.08 -1.27 10.76
CA ASN A 39 -8.96 -0.79 9.38
C ASN A 39 -8.11 0.49 9.28
N GLU A 40 -8.32 1.44 10.17
CA GLU A 40 -7.53 2.69 10.20
C GLU A 40 -6.04 2.40 10.52
N GLU A 41 -5.76 1.50 11.46
CA GLU A 41 -4.39 1.07 11.76
C GLU A 41 -3.75 0.37 10.55
N GLN A 42 -4.52 -0.47 9.85
CA GLN A 42 -4.05 -1.25 8.71
C GLN A 42 -3.68 -0.38 7.51
N LYS A 43 -4.39 0.73 7.27
CA LYS A 43 -4.03 1.70 6.22
C LYS A 43 -2.63 2.30 6.38
N SER A 44 -2.07 2.27 7.59
CA SER A 44 -0.74 2.81 7.90
C SER A 44 0.38 1.77 7.92
N ILE A 45 0.09 0.49 7.67
CA ILE A 45 1.07 -0.59 7.92
C ILE A 45 2.29 -0.51 7.00
N LEU A 46 2.11 -0.12 5.73
CA LEU A 46 3.26 0.05 4.81
C LEU A 46 4.16 1.21 5.25
N PHE A 47 3.57 2.30 5.74
CA PHE A 47 4.33 3.41 6.27
C PHE A 47 5.18 2.98 7.48
N ARG A 48 4.60 2.23 8.44
CA ARG A 48 5.35 1.71 9.59
C ARG A 48 6.52 0.82 9.16
N LYS A 49 6.30 -0.11 8.20
CA LYS A 49 7.37 -0.96 7.66
C LYS A 49 8.47 -0.16 6.97
N LEU A 50 8.11 0.90 6.27
CA LEU A 50 9.06 1.82 5.62
C LEU A 50 9.88 2.57 6.67
N ASP A 51 9.22 3.14 7.66
CA ASP A 51 9.83 3.88 8.76
C ASP A 51 10.79 3.01 9.58
N ASP A 52 10.36 1.79 9.90
CA ASP A 52 11.21 0.79 10.57
C ASP A 52 12.46 0.44 9.75
N TYR A 53 12.31 0.27 8.43
CA TYR A 53 13.42 -0.05 7.54
C TYR A 53 14.47 1.06 7.50
N PHE A 54 14.03 2.31 7.38
CA PHE A 54 14.91 3.48 7.35
C PHE A 54 15.21 4.05 8.76
N LYS A 55 14.71 3.42 9.83
CA LYS A 55 14.95 3.82 11.24
C LYS A 55 14.56 5.27 11.51
N GLY A 56 13.46 5.73 10.92
CA GLY A 56 12.96 7.10 11.04
C GLY A 56 13.63 8.13 10.12
N ASP A 57 14.64 7.75 9.36
CA ASP A 57 15.33 8.66 8.41
C ASP A 57 14.62 8.69 7.05
N LEU A 58 13.45 9.34 7.00
CA LEU A 58 12.61 9.43 5.81
C LEU A 58 12.73 10.75 5.04
N LYS A 59 13.32 11.78 5.66
CA LYS A 59 13.39 13.10 5.03
C LYS A 59 14.21 13.09 3.74
N GLY A 60 13.59 13.57 2.65
CA GLY A 60 14.20 13.59 1.33
C GLY A 60 14.26 12.23 0.63
N LYS A 61 13.71 11.17 1.22
CA LYS A 61 13.57 9.88 0.54
C LYS A 61 12.57 9.96 -0.60
N ARG A 62 12.93 9.37 -1.74
CA ARG A 62 12.07 9.26 -2.91
C ARG A 62 11.28 7.96 -2.86
N ILE A 63 9.98 8.06 -2.71
CA ILE A 63 9.09 6.91 -2.56
C ILE A 63 8.20 6.77 -3.78
N ALA A 64 8.36 5.66 -4.51
CA ALA A 64 7.46 5.27 -5.58
C ALA A 64 6.19 4.62 -5.01
N MET A 65 5.03 4.95 -5.59
CA MET A 65 3.76 4.34 -5.22
C MET A 65 3.02 3.88 -6.47
N TRP A 66 2.75 2.60 -6.57
CA TRP A 66 1.93 2.00 -7.61
C TRP A 66 0.52 1.71 -7.10
N GLY A 67 -0.45 2.37 -7.72
CA GLY A 67 -1.86 2.30 -7.37
C GLY A 67 -2.30 3.37 -6.37
N LEU A 68 -3.43 4.01 -6.66
CA LEU A 68 -3.97 5.14 -5.91
C LEU A 68 -5.44 4.93 -5.54
N ALA A 69 -6.24 4.34 -6.44
CA ALA A 69 -7.62 3.96 -6.15
C ALA A 69 -7.72 2.88 -5.06
N PHE A 70 -8.87 2.78 -4.41
CA PHE A 70 -9.09 1.78 -3.36
C PHE A 70 -9.13 0.33 -3.88
N LYS A 71 -9.33 0.12 -5.17
CA LYS A 71 -9.28 -1.16 -5.90
C LYS A 71 -8.97 -0.92 -7.38
N PRO A 72 -8.58 -1.98 -8.15
CA PRO A 72 -8.44 -1.87 -9.60
C PRO A 72 -9.74 -1.50 -10.33
N GLU A 73 -9.60 -1.04 -11.58
CA GLU A 73 -10.68 -0.76 -12.52
C GLU A 73 -11.65 0.35 -12.07
N THR A 74 -11.15 1.32 -11.30
CA THR A 74 -11.89 2.52 -10.89
C THR A 74 -10.92 3.67 -10.62
N ASP A 75 -11.43 4.89 -10.68
CA ASP A 75 -10.77 6.12 -10.21
C ASP A 75 -11.17 6.51 -8.78
N ASP A 76 -12.00 5.69 -8.12
CA ASP A 76 -12.54 6.02 -6.79
C ASP A 76 -11.45 5.95 -5.71
N MET A 77 -11.11 7.11 -5.18
CA MET A 77 -10.12 7.28 -4.12
C MET A 77 -10.74 7.51 -2.74
N ARG A 78 -12.06 7.44 -2.60
CA ARG A 78 -12.72 7.66 -1.30
C ARG A 78 -12.29 6.61 -0.29
N GLU A 79 -11.82 7.07 0.87
CA GLU A 79 -11.29 6.19 1.93
C GLU A 79 -10.16 5.25 1.47
N ALA A 80 -9.47 5.59 0.37
CA ALA A 80 -8.38 4.76 -0.16
C ALA A 80 -7.18 4.78 0.79
N PRO A 81 -6.54 3.62 1.06
CA PRO A 81 -5.33 3.55 1.86
C PRO A 81 -4.17 4.41 1.32
N SER A 82 -4.12 4.63 0.00
CA SER A 82 -3.14 5.50 -0.65
C SER A 82 -3.12 6.92 -0.07
N LEU A 83 -4.30 7.50 0.21
CA LEU A 83 -4.39 8.85 0.79
C LEU A 83 -3.72 8.93 2.16
N VAL A 84 -3.97 7.94 3.02
CA VAL A 84 -3.36 7.87 4.36
C VAL A 84 -1.84 7.71 4.27
N LEU A 85 -1.37 6.89 3.31
CA LEU A 85 0.07 6.70 3.08
C LEU A 85 0.72 7.98 2.55
N ILE A 86 0.11 8.64 1.57
CA ILE A 86 0.61 9.90 0.99
C ILE A 86 0.74 10.96 2.07
N ASP A 87 -0.30 11.17 2.89
CA ASP A 87 -0.28 12.16 3.96
C ASP A 87 0.89 11.93 4.94
N LYS A 88 1.11 10.66 5.33
CA LYS A 88 2.21 10.29 6.23
C LYS A 88 3.59 10.48 5.58
N LEU A 89 3.75 10.10 4.32
CA LEU A 89 5.00 10.25 3.57
C LEU A 89 5.37 11.72 3.42
N LEU A 90 4.43 12.55 3.00
CA LEU A 90 4.64 14.00 2.85
C LEU A 90 4.95 14.65 4.21
N ALA A 91 4.22 14.28 5.27
CA ALA A 91 4.48 14.79 6.62
C ALA A 91 5.87 14.40 7.15
N SER A 92 6.44 13.28 6.68
CA SER A 92 7.80 12.84 7.00
C SER A 92 8.88 13.45 6.11
N GLY A 93 8.49 14.31 5.16
CA GLY A 93 9.41 15.00 4.25
C GLY A 93 9.90 14.14 3.09
N CYS A 94 9.17 13.08 2.73
CA CYS A 94 9.45 12.28 1.54
C CYS A 94 9.03 13.01 0.26
N GLU A 95 9.70 12.69 -0.84
CA GLU A 95 9.23 12.98 -2.21
C GLU A 95 8.44 11.77 -2.70
N VAL A 96 7.17 11.97 -3.10
CA VAL A 96 6.27 10.88 -3.47
C VAL A 96 6.00 10.89 -4.96
N TYR A 97 6.39 9.80 -5.63
CA TYR A 97 6.23 9.58 -7.07
C TYR A 97 5.13 8.54 -7.28
N VAL A 98 4.06 8.94 -7.95
CA VAL A 98 2.85 8.11 -8.04
C VAL A 98 2.55 7.70 -9.48
N TYR A 99 2.04 6.48 -9.63
CA TYR A 99 1.45 6.03 -10.87
C TYR A 99 0.22 5.14 -10.61
N ASP A 100 -0.85 5.43 -11.35
CA ASP A 100 -2.07 4.62 -11.39
C ASP A 100 -2.65 4.71 -12.80
N PRO A 101 -3.09 3.61 -13.42
CA PRO A 101 -3.60 3.62 -14.81
C PRO A 101 -4.82 4.51 -15.04
N VAL A 102 -5.61 4.79 -14.00
CA VAL A 102 -6.91 5.47 -14.12
C VAL A 102 -7.04 6.68 -13.22
N SER A 103 -6.46 6.63 -11.99
CA SER A 103 -6.75 7.61 -10.94
C SER A 103 -5.85 8.85 -10.92
N MET A 104 -4.94 9.02 -11.91
CA MET A 104 -3.97 10.11 -11.91
C MET A 104 -4.63 11.50 -11.91
N GLU A 105 -5.67 11.71 -12.72
CA GLU A 105 -6.38 12.99 -12.80
C GLU A 105 -7.17 13.28 -11.51
N GLU A 106 -7.85 12.27 -10.96
CA GLU A 106 -8.58 12.40 -9.70
C GLU A 106 -7.61 12.69 -8.54
N THR A 107 -6.44 12.06 -8.54
CA THR A 107 -5.39 12.34 -7.55
C THR A 107 -4.90 13.77 -7.65
N ARG A 108 -4.62 14.25 -8.86
CA ARG A 108 -4.18 15.64 -9.09
C ARG A 108 -5.25 16.65 -8.67
N ARG A 109 -6.51 16.33 -8.94
CA ARG A 109 -7.65 17.18 -8.51
C ARG A 109 -7.73 17.31 -6.99
N ARG A 110 -7.40 16.23 -6.24
CA ARG A 110 -7.46 16.21 -4.77
C ARG A 110 -6.24 16.78 -4.08
N LEU A 111 -5.05 16.46 -4.59
CA LEU A 111 -3.78 16.70 -3.92
C LEU A 111 -2.91 17.75 -4.65
N GLY A 112 -3.37 18.25 -5.80
CA GLY A 112 -2.62 19.25 -6.59
C GLY A 112 -1.25 18.76 -7.01
N ASP A 113 -0.28 19.66 -6.97
CA ASP A 113 1.11 19.40 -7.38
C ASP A 113 2.03 19.05 -6.19
N THR A 114 1.46 18.52 -5.12
CA THR A 114 2.24 18.05 -3.96
C THR A 114 2.95 16.71 -4.21
N LEU A 115 2.59 16.03 -5.31
CA LEU A 115 3.12 14.75 -5.73
C LEU A 115 3.80 14.86 -7.09
N HIS A 116 4.69 13.92 -7.37
CA HIS A 116 5.26 13.72 -8.70
C HIS A 116 4.45 12.66 -9.46
N TYR A 117 3.85 13.07 -10.56
CA TYR A 117 2.98 12.21 -11.37
C TYR A 117 3.78 11.56 -12.49
N ALA A 118 4.09 10.28 -12.35
CA ALA A 118 4.85 9.52 -13.32
C ALA A 118 4.02 9.16 -14.57
N LYS A 119 4.70 8.91 -15.69
CA LYS A 119 4.08 8.55 -16.97
C LYS A 119 3.70 7.08 -17.03
N ASP A 120 4.48 6.24 -16.37
CA ASP A 120 4.32 4.79 -16.30
C ASP A 120 4.97 4.22 -15.03
N ILE A 121 4.89 2.88 -14.87
CA ILE A 121 5.46 2.17 -13.73
C ILE A 121 6.97 2.34 -13.59
N TYR A 122 7.69 2.44 -14.70
CA TYR A 122 9.15 2.56 -14.68
C TYR A 122 9.59 3.98 -14.37
N ASP A 123 8.91 4.99 -14.89
CA ASP A 123 9.17 6.39 -14.58
C ASP A 123 8.96 6.68 -13.08
N ALA A 124 7.96 6.03 -12.46
CA ALA A 124 7.69 6.18 -11.04
C ALA A 124 8.85 5.71 -10.15
N VAL A 125 9.60 4.69 -10.57
CA VAL A 125 10.65 4.06 -9.74
C VAL A 125 12.06 4.58 -10.01
N VAL A 126 12.24 5.53 -10.94
CA VAL A 126 13.56 6.13 -11.19
C VAL A 126 14.09 6.77 -9.92
N ASP A 127 15.29 6.38 -9.49
CA ASP A 127 15.98 6.84 -8.28
C ASP A 127 15.16 6.65 -6.97
N ALA A 128 14.15 5.77 -6.97
CA ALA A 128 13.33 5.53 -5.78
C ALA A 128 14.11 4.78 -4.69
N ASP A 129 13.96 5.23 -3.44
CA ASP A 129 14.46 4.54 -2.25
C ASP A 129 13.56 3.36 -1.83
N ALA A 130 12.29 3.39 -2.20
CA ALA A 130 11.35 2.28 -1.99
C ALA A 130 10.21 2.34 -3.00
N LEU A 131 9.64 1.16 -3.29
CA LEU A 131 8.40 0.99 -4.04
C LEU A 131 7.30 0.47 -3.11
N LEU A 132 6.19 1.19 -3.02
CA LEU A 132 4.96 0.76 -2.33
C LEU A 132 3.92 0.31 -3.36
N LEU A 133 3.50 -0.94 -3.29
CA LEU A 133 2.34 -1.43 -4.05
C LEU A 133 1.07 -1.27 -3.21
N VAL A 134 0.15 -0.44 -3.68
CA VAL A 134 -1.08 -0.08 -2.93
C VAL A 134 -2.33 -0.66 -3.55
N THR A 135 -2.39 -0.72 -4.90
CA THR A 135 -3.53 -1.27 -5.63
C THR A 135 -3.05 -2.30 -6.65
N GLU A 136 -3.71 -3.46 -6.71
CA GLU A 136 -3.29 -4.63 -7.49
C GLU A 136 -3.73 -4.58 -8.97
N TRP A 137 -3.34 -3.55 -9.71
CA TRP A 137 -3.61 -3.49 -11.15
C TRP A 137 -2.92 -4.62 -11.92
N LYS A 138 -3.51 -5.05 -13.04
CA LYS A 138 -2.96 -6.16 -13.85
C LYS A 138 -1.55 -5.87 -14.35
N GLU A 139 -1.28 -4.62 -14.75
CA GLU A 139 0.03 -4.21 -15.26
C GLU A 139 1.15 -4.26 -14.20
N PHE A 140 0.80 -4.17 -12.91
CA PHE A 140 1.79 -4.25 -11.83
C PHE A 140 2.21 -5.67 -11.50
N ARG A 141 1.50 -6.69 -12.02
CA ARG A 141 1.76 -8.10 -11.66
C ARG A 141 3.02 -8.69 -12.26
N MET A 142 3.41 -8.23 -13.43
CA MET A 142 4.55 -8.81 -14.17
C MET A 142 5.45 -7.69 -14.76
N PRO A 143 6.01 -6.79 -13.94
CA PRO A 143 6.96 -5.81 -14.43
C PRO A 143 8.29 -6.50 -14.76
N SER A 144 9.14 -5.85 -15.54
CA SER A 144 10.52 -6.28 -15.69
C SER A 144 11.31 -5.95 -14.42
N TRP A 145 11.46 -6.92 -13.51
CA TRP A 145 12.19 -6.72 -12.25
C TRP A 145 13.63 -6.29 -12.46
N SER A 146 14.27 -6.78 -13.53
CA SER A 146 15.62 -6.33 -13.88
C SER A 146 15.68 -4.85 -14.29
N ALA A 147 14.63 -4.32 -14.93
CA ALA A 147 14.53 -2.90 -15.24
C ALA A 147 14.23 -2.09 -13.98
N VAL A 148 13.25 -2.51 -13.17
CA VAL A 148 12.89 -1.85 -11.90
C VAL A 148 14.13 -1.73 -11.00
N LYS A 149 14.89 -2.83 -10.83
CA LYS A 149 16.10 -2.83 -9.99
C LYS A 149 17.17 -1.86 -10.48
N LYS A 150 17.35 -1.74 -11.79
CA LYS A 150 18.34 -0.80 -12.37
C LYS A 150 17.94 0.66 -12.19
N LEU A 151 16.65 0.94 -12.12
CA LEU A 151 16.11 2.29 -11.98
C LEU A 151 16.06 2.76 -10.53
N MET A 152 15.87 1.86 -9.58
CA MET A 152 15.75 2.21 -8.16
C MET A 152 17.12 2.50 -7.52
N ALA A 153 17.16 3.46 -6.60
CA ALA A 153 18.32 3.73 -5.77
C ALA A 153 18.50 2.66 -4.68
N THR A 154 17.41 2.20 -4.07
CA THR A 154 17.39 1.13 -3.08
C THR A 154 16.38 0.07 -3.51
N PRO A 155 16.76 -1.21 -3.65
CA PRO A 155 15.85 -2.27 -4.13
C PRO A 155 14.91 -2.76 -3.02
N LEU A 156 14.09 -1.86 -2.45
CA LEU A 156 13.11 -2.13 -1.40
C LEU A 156 11.70 -2.11 -1.97
N ILE A 157 10.95 -3.20 -1.79
CA ILE A 157 9.54 -3.31 -2.19
C ILE A 157 8.67 -3.61 -0.97
N LEU A 158 7.64 -2.78 -0.78
CA LEU A 158 6.60 -2.96 0.23
C LEU A 158 5.27 -3.27 -0.46
N ASP A 159 4.86 -4.54 -0.44
CA ASP A 159 3.67 -5.01 -1.13
C ASP A 159 2.45 -5.04 -0.19
N GLY A 160 1.53 -4.13 -0.41
CA GLY A 160 0.28 -4.01 0.35
C GLY A 160 -0.82 -4.98 -0.10
N ARG A 161 -0.61 -5.75 -1.15
CA ARG A 161 -1.64 -6.59 -1.78
C ARG A 161 -1.25 -8.07 -1.89
N ASN A 162 -0.01 -8.41 -1.52
CA ASN A 162 0.54 -9.77 -1.56
C ASN A 162 0.43 -10.42 -2.94
N ILE A 163 0.77 -9.68 -4.00
CA ILE A 163 0.64 -10.17 -5.37
C ILE A 163 1.94 -10.73 -5.96
N TYR A 164 3.08 -10.51 -5.29
CA TYR A 164 4.37 -10.94 -5.80
C TYR A 164 4.87 -12.21 -5.12
N ASP A 165 5.64 -13.00 -5.86
CA ASP A 165 6.36 -14.15 -5.32
C ASP A 165 7.63 -13.70 -4.60
N VAL A 166 7.78 -14.13 -3.34
CA VAL A 166 8.89 -13.74 -2.48
C VAL A 166 10.22 -14.20 -3.06
N LYS A 167 10.28 -15.46 -3.55
CA LYS A 167 11.52 -16.05 -4.08
C LYS A 167 11.96 -15.33 -5.34
N GLU A 168 11.03 -15.03 -6.24
CA GLU A 168 11.31 -14.28 -7.46
C GLU A 168 11.95 -12.93 -7.14
N LEU A 169 11.41 -12.19 -6.17
CA LEU A 169 11.96 -10.89 -5.78
C LEU A 169 13.31 -11.00 -5.08
N GLU A 170 13.49 -11.97 -4.19
CA GLU A 170 14.77 -12.23 -3.52
C GLU A 170 15.86 -12.65 -4.52
N GLU A 171 15.56 -13.52 -5.48
CA GLU A 171 16.47 -13.93 -6.55
C GLU A 171 16.87 -12.76 -7.45
N ASN A 172 15.96 -11.80 -7.67
CA ASN A 172 16.26 -10.55 -8.34
C ASN A 172 16.99 -9.54 -7.44
N GLY A 173 17.22 -9.86 -6.16
CA GLY A 173 17.99 -9.08 -5.19
C GLY A 173 17.25 -7.89 -4.64
N PHE A 174 15.92 -8.00 -4.47
CA PHE A 174 15.12 -7.04 -3.73
C PHE A 174 15.01 -7.42 -2.25
N VAL A 175 14.90 -6.41 -1.41
CA VAL A 175 14.36 -6.56 -0.05
C VAL A 175 12.83 -6.44 -0.18
N TYR A 176 12.13 -7.50 0.20
CA TYR A 176 10.68 -7.56 0.01
C TYR A 176 9.95 -7.71 1.35
N HIS A 177 8.97 -6.87 1.56
CA HIS A 177 8.04 -6.94 2.68
C HIS A 177 6.60 -6.92 2.19
N CYS A 178 5.76 -7.76 2.76
CA CYS A 178 4.34 -7.82 2.45
C CYS A 178 3.48 -7.89 3.71
N ILE A 179 2.17 -8.11 3.55
CA ILE A 179 1.22 -8.12 4.66
C ILE A 179 1.02 -9.57 5.15
N GLY A 180 1.29 -9.80 6.44
CA GLY A 180 0.99 -11.08 7.10
C GLY A 180 1.94 -12.23 6.78
N LEU A 181 2.98 -12.04 5.96
CA LEU A 181 4.05 -13.01 5.79
C LEU A 181 5.23 -12.63 6.69
N SER A 182 5.60 -13.58 7.55
CA SER A 182 6.85 -13.51 8.32
C SER A 182 7.89 -14.37 7.61
N LEU A 183 9.12 -13.91 7.52
CA LEU A 183 10.26 -14.68 6.99
C LEU A 183 10.47 -16.01 7.74
N ILE A 184 10.01 -16.12 8.99
CA ILE A 184 10.06 -17.35 9.78
C ILE A 184 9.16 -18.45 9.19
N HIS A 185 8.09 -18.11 8.47
CA HIS A 185 7.16 -19.09 7.87
C HIS A 185 7.63 -19.61 6.52
N ILE A 186 8.65 -19.01 5.91
CA ILE A 186 9.20 -19.40 4.60
C ILE A 186 10.26 -20.51 4.76
N SER A 187 10.90 -20.60 5.93
CA SER A 187 12.00 -21.56 6.18
C SER A 187 11.54 -22.94 6.68
N GLU A 188 10.26 -23.14 7.02
CA GLU A 188 9.76 -24.47 7.39
C GLU A 188 8.84 -25.03 6.29
N PRO A 189 9.33 -26.00 5.48
CA PRO A 189 8.44 -26.79 4.65
C PRO A 189 7.50 -27.55 5.58
N THR A 190 6.19 -27.33 5.46
CA THR A 190 5.16 -28.09 6.17
C THR A 190 5.37 -29.57 5.82
N ARG A 191 6.06 -30.32 6.68
CA ARG A 191 6.05 -31.79 6.62
C ARG A 191 4.59 -32.18 6.90
N ARG A 192 3.84 -32.48 5.83
CA ARG A 192 2.63 -33.28 5.96
C ARG A 192 3.07 -34.57 6.63
N ARG A 193 2.76 -34.72 7.92
CA ARG A 193 2.75 -36.04 8.54
C ARG A 193 1.62 -36.79 7.87
N GLY A 194 1.98 -37.74 6.99
CA GLY A 194 1.05 -38.73 6.50
C GLY A 194 0.53 -39.53 7.68
N ILE A 195 -0.77 -39.69 7.75
CA ILE A 195 -1.44 -40.72 8.50
C ILE A 195 -1.63 -41.90 7.56
#